data_0614f3f495db8e5f9077ede5e801982b
#
_entry.id   0614f3f495db8e5f9077ede5e801982b
#
_cell.length_a   1.000
_cell.length_b   1.000
_cell.length_c   1.000
_cell.angle_alpha   90.00
_cell.angle_beta   90.00
_cell.angle_gamma   90.00
#
_symmetry.space_group_name_H-M   'P 1'
#
loop_
_entity.id
_entity.type
_entity.pdbx_description
1 polymer ?
#
loop_
_entity_poly.entity_id
_entity_poly.type
_entity_poly.pdbx_seq_one_letter_code
_entity_poly.pdbx_strand_id
1 'polypeptide(L)'
;SPMGAMEGGGGDRVLVARASALADIPGERALEGTQTPSLQVQKVAPEEVQVGQKTSFTLRVRNLGTSAAEDVVLVDRVPKHTRLESTSPPSQTSEDGLLQWSLGRLMPGDERTVTIELVPTEEGEIGSVASVSFSSLASARTVSTLPRLEVTQNADPNVRVGDRMQIQIAVTNRGTGTAKNVSLEVDLPRELRHPSGDALGMSLGDLAPGESRSIPLDLTAIEAGSLLSKIRIISGNGAPQESTLPIQIIAPKLTLAFQGPKLRYLERPANYQVSIVNQGTAPAKDLDIVAYLPKGLQFQSAGNHGEYLPDQHAVAWGLDELKPGQTATTDLTLIPMEAGDFVIRLQSQSADTRAEPLEKGVRVEGLSELAFTIEDDNDPVELDGQSLYTVKVSNSGTRSDSQVEVAIELPVGAKVLQVDAPTRYQVQGNAIRFEAIPEMAPGDQRAFRFRLQLPQEGTQVVRAFLKSLQRPVAVVKEESTQVYTDR
;
A
#
# COMPACT_ATOMS: atom_id res chain seq x y z
N SER A 1 -82.50 -12.25 -25.01
CA SER A 1 -82.72 -13.13 -26.18
C SER A 1 -81.39 -13.51 -26.77
N PRO A 2 -81.20 -14.77 -27.09
CA PRO A 2 -79.92 -15.36 -27.46
C PRO A 2 -79.79 -15.55 -28.96
N MET A 3 -78.58 -15.45 -29.47
CA MET A 3 -78.19 -15.99 -30.75
C MET A 3 -76.83 -16.60 -30.56
N GLY A 4 -76.71 -17.84 -30.59
CA GLY A 4 -76.65 -18.77 -31.65
C GLY A 4 -75.17 -19.00 -31.90
N ALA A 5 -74.55 -19.93 -31.17
CA ALA A 5 -73.17 -20.40 -31.43
C ALA A 5 -73.25 -21.32 -32.64
N MET A 6 -72.47 -20.94 -33.71
CA MET A 6 -72.13 -21.89 -34.78
C MET A 6 -70.91 -22.66 -34.38
N GLU A 7 -71.04 -23.93 -34.23
CA GLU A 7 -69.95 -24.89 -34.08
C GLU A 7 -69.19 -25.03 -35.41
N GLY A 8 -68.07 -24.41 -35.50
CA GLY A 8 -67.00 -24.66 -36.51
C GLY A 8 -65.98 -25.60 -35.88
N GLY A 9 -66.26 -26.81 -35.63
CA GLY A 9 -65.47 -27.66 -34.77
C GLY A 9 -64.76 -28.86 -35.44
N GLY A 10 -64.11 -28.70 -36.56
CA GLY A 10 -63.37 -29.82 -37.16
C GLY A 10 -61.87 -29.56 -37.51
N GLY A 11 -61.53 -28.32 -37.86
CA GLY A 11 -60.21 -27.97 -38.33
C GLY A 11 -59.25 -27.64 -37.20
N ASP A 12 -59.74 -27.00 -36.14
CA ASP A 12 -58.84 -26.50 -35.05
C ASP A 12 -58.28 -27.62 -34.17
N ARG A 13 -59.00 -28.70 -33.93
CA ARG A 13 -58.46 -29.81 -33.12
C ARG A 13 -57.32 -30.58 -33.77
N VAL A 14 -57.25 -30.60 -35.10
CA VAL A 14 -56.15 -31.27 -35.86
C VAL A 14 -54.90 -30.40 -35.85
N LEU A 15 -55.03 -29.09 -35.87
CA LEU A 15 -53.91 -28.14 -35.78
C LEU A 15 -53.27 -28.12 -34.40
N VAL A 16 -54.03 -28.17 -33.31
CA VAL A 16 -53.51 -28.18 -31.94
C VAL A 16 -52.82 -29.50 -31.60
N ALA A 17 -53.31 -30.64 -32.12
CA ALA A 17 -52.66 -31.93 -31.91
C ALA A 17 -51.32 -32.06 -32.70
N ARG A 18 -51.15 -31.31 -33.79
CA ARG A 18 -49.86 -31.23 -34.53
C ARG A 18 -48.81 -30.32 -33.90
N ALA A 19 -49.22 -29.30 -33.15
CA ALA A 19 -48.28 -28.39 -32.49
C ALA A 19 -47.51 -29.08 -31.35
N SER A 20 -48.01 -30.13 -30.75
CA SER A 20 -47.32 -30.90 -29.68
C SER A 20 -46.24 -31.84 -30.21
N ALA A 21 -46.10 -32.01 -31.50
CA ALA A 21 -45.02 -32.79 -32.13
C ALA A 21 -43.78 -31.92 -32.53
N LEU A 22 -43.89 -30.59 -32.40
CA LEU A 22 -42.78 -29.67 -32.63
C LEU A 22 -41.92 -29.60 -31.37
N ALA A 23 -40.65 -29.99 -31.52
CA ALA A 23 -39.68 -29.94 -30.40
C ALA A 23 -39.06 -28.56 -30.27
N ASP A 24 -38.77 -28.14 -29.05
CA ASP A 24 -38.05 -26.92 -28.69
C ASP A 24 -36.50 -27.12 -28.71
N ILE A 25 -36.06 -28.25 -29.21
CA ILE A 25 -34.67 -28.66 -29.39
C ILE A 25 -34.32 -28.70 -30.88
N PRO A 26 -33.04 -28.57 -31.23
CA PRO A 26 -32.63 -28.73 -32.63
C PRO A 26 -33.04 -30.08 -33.20
N GLY A 27 -33.75 -30.08 -34.36
CA GLY A 27 -34.19 -31.27 -35.05
C GLY A 27 -33.04 -32.07 -35.69
N GLU A 28 -33.37 -33.16 -36.40
CA GLU A 28 -32.39 -33.95 -37.13
C GLU A 28 -31.69 -33.08 -38.19
N ARG A 29 -30.44 -33.34 -38.45
CA ARG A 29 -29.66 -32.59 -39.46
C ARG A 29 -30.23 -32.71 -40.86
N ALA A 30 -30.95 -33.84 -41.18
CA ALA A 30 -31.63 -34.05 -42.45
C ALA A 30 -32.75 -33.01 -42.71
N LEU A 31 -33.24 -32.34 -41.66
CA LEU A 31 -34.26 -31.31 -41.77
C LEU A 31 -33.69 -29.90 -41.95
N GLU A 32 -32.34 -29.75 -41.94
CA GLU A 32 -31.69 -28.45 -42.17
C GLU A 32 -31.70 -28.13 -43.69
N GLY A 33 -31.93 -26.86 -44.01
CA GLY A 33 -32.03 -26.38 -45.38
C GLY A 33 -33.43 -26.50 -46.01
N THR A 34 -33.49 -26.38 -47.33
CA THR A 34 -34.77 -26.37 -48.06
C THR A 34 -35.38 -27.78 -48.16
N GLN A 35 -36.59 -27.93 -47.68
CA GLN A 35 -37.35 -29.18 -47.72
C GLN A 35 -38.36 -29.10 -48.84
N THR A 36 -38.27 -30.04 -49.83
CA THR A 36 -39.10 -30.07 -51.06
C THR A 36 -39.69 -31.46 -51.25
N PRO A 37 -40.57 -31.93 -50.39
CA PRO A 37 -41.36 -33.15 -50.68
C PRO A 37 -42.35 -32.86 -51.81
N SER A 38 -42.56 -33.84 -52.67
CA SER A 38 -43.51 -33.73 -53.81
C SER A 38 -44.19 -35.07 -54.03
N LEU A 39 -45.47 -35.19 -53.68
CA LEU A 39 -46.22 -36.41 -53.83
C LEU A 39 -46.99 -36.43 -55.12
N GLN A 40 -46.84 -37.52 -55.87
CA GLN A 40 -47.65 -37.90 -57.04
C GLN A 40 -48.66 -38.93 -56.55
N VAL A 41 -49.93 -38.74 -56.91
CA VAL A 41 -50.96 -39.71 -56.75
C VAL A 41 -51.53 -40.14 -58.10
N GLN A 42 -51.62 -41.43 -58.32
CA GLN A 42 -52.21 -42.04 -59.54
C GLN A 42 -53.32 -43.00 -59.12
N LYS A 43 -54.49 -42.92 -59.76
CA LYS A 43 -55.55 -43.82 -59.56
C LYS A 43 -55.83 -44.55 -60.86
N VAL A 44 -55.94 -45.91 -60.85
CA VAL A 44 -56.16 -46.78 -61.98
C VAL A 44 -57.35 -47.67 -61.72
N ALA A 45 -58.20 -47.75 -62.66
CA ALA A 45 -59.41 -48.62 -62.63
C ALA A 45 -59.58 -49.32 -64.00
N PRO A 46 -60.22 -50.46 -64.06
CA PRO A 46 -60.54 -51.08 -65.35
C PRO A 46 -61.54 -50.21 -66.20
N GLU A 47 -61.42 -50.23 -67.51
CA GLU A 47 -62.31 -49.45 -68.37
C GLU A 47 -63.75 -49.89 -68.33
N GLU A 48 -64.06 -51.20 -68.09
CA GLU A 48 -65.38 -51.79 -68.03
C GLU A 48 -65.42 -52.88 -66.96
N VAL A 49 -66.57 -53.00 -66.26
CA VAL A 49 -66.84 -54.05 -65.31
C VAL A 49 -68.41 -54.32 -65.33
N GLN A 50 -68.81 -55.58 -65.26
CA GLN A 50 -70.21 -55.93 -65.23
C GLN A 50 -70.84 -55.79 -63.82
N VAL A 51 -72.06 -55.37 -63.71
CA VAL A 51 -72.81 -55.29 -62.43
C VAL A 51 -72.82 -56.67 -61.72
N GLY A 52 -72.47 -56.66 -60.42
CA GLY A 52 -72.35 -57.88 -59.62
C GLY A 52 -70.96 -58.57 -59.73
N GLN A 53 -70.07 -58.15 -60.59
CA GLN A 53 -68.73 -58.68 -60.69
C GLN A 53 -67.76 -57.86 -59.88
N LYS A 54 -66.78 -58.50 -59.24
CA LYS A 54 -65.74 -57.87 -58.48
C LYS A 54 -64.77 -57.10 -59.38
N THR A 55 -64.41 -55.88 -58.98
CA THR A 55 -63.41 -55.00 -59.58
C THR A 55 -62.49 -54.40 -58.61
N SER A 56 -61.34 -53.92 -59.05
CA SER A 56 -60.36 -53.28 -58.16
C SER A 56 -59.89 -51.90 -58.67
N PHE A 57 -59.83 -50.92 -57.82
CA PHE A 57 -59.24 -49.65 -58.09
C PHE A 57 -57.92 -49.59 -57.34
N THR A 58 -56.87 -49.22 -58.02
CA THR A 58 -55.49 -49.13 -57.47
C THR A 58 -55.08 -47.72 -57.41
N LEU A 59 -54.63 -47.30 -56.24
CA LEU A 59 -54.05 -45.96 -55.95
C LEU A 59 -52.51 -46.13 -55.67
N ARG A 60 -51.71 -45.37 -56.35
CA ARG A 60 -50.27 -45.30 -56.09
C ARG A 60 -49.87 -43.90 -55.66
N VAL A 61 -49.17 -43.79 -54.51
CA VAL A 61 -48.65 -42.55 -53.99
C VAL A 61 -47.12 -42.63 -53.94
N ARG A 62 -46.48 -41.78 -54.68
CA ARG A 62 -44.99 -41.76 -54.77
C ARG A 62 -44.42 -40.39 -54.43
N ASN A 63 -43.35 -40.38 -53.64
CA ASN A 63 -42.60 -39.14 -53.36
C ASN A 63 -41.57 -38.92 -54.49
N LEU A 64 -41.80 -37.90 -55.32
CA LEU A 64 -40.88 -37.45 -56.38
C LEU A 64 -40.00 -36.30 -55.92
N GLY A 65 -40.16 -35.82 -54.71
CA GLY A 65 -39.38 -34.72 -54.11
C GLY A 65 -38.00 -35.14 -53.69
N THR A 66 -37.24 -34.19 -53.17
CA THR A 66 -35.86 -34.39 -52.70
C THR A 66 -35.78 -34.55 -51.16
N SER A 67 -36.86 -34.37 -50.44
CA SER A 67 -36.97 -34.58 -49.01
C SER A 67 -38.18 -35.45 -48.64
N ALA A 68 -38.21 -35.97 -47.42
CA ALA A 68 -39.26 -36.80 -46.90
C ALA A 68 -40.61 -36.03 -46.81
N ALA A 69 -41.70 -36.70 -47.17
CA ALA A 69 -43.04 -36.29 -46.85
C ALA A 69 -43.44 -36.99 -45.58
N GLU A 70 -43.77 -36.21 -44.56
CA GLU A 70 -44.19 -36.69 -43.23
C GLU A 70 -45.71 -36.78 -43.11
N ASP A 71 -46.19 -37.69 -42.27
CA ASP A 71 -47.64 -37.84 -41.99
C ASP A 71 -48.52 -37.95 -43.26
N VAL A 72 -48.04 -38.74 -44.22
CA VAL A 72 -48.77 -38.89 -45.50
C VAL A 72 -50.10 -39.61 -45.26
N VAL A 73 -51.19 -38.92 -45.61
CA VAL A 73 -52.55 -39.46 -45.52
C VAL A 73 -53.20 -39.47 -46.90
N LEU A 74 -53.63 -40.65 -47.33
CA LEU A 74 -54.38 -40.83 -48.55
C LEU A 74 -55.86 -40.96 -48.18
N VAL A 75 -56.73 -40.24 -48.85
CA VAL A 75 -58.19 -40.27 -48.66
C VAL A 75 -58.86 -40.50 -49.99
N ASP A 76 -59.84 -41.42 -50.01
CA ASP A 76 -60.76 -41.69 -51.16
C ASP A 76 -62.15 -41.90 -50.65
N ARG A 77 -63.10 -42.06 -51.52
CA ARG A 77 -64.46 -42.32 -51.18
C ARG A 77 -64.95 -43.53 -51.98
N VAL A 78 -65.76 -44.40 -51.32
CA VAL A 78 -66.44 -45.49 -52.01
C VAL A 78 -67.40 -44.90 -53.11
N PRO A 79 -67.21 -45.27 -54.39
CA PRO A 79 -68.02 -44.75 -55.49
C PRO A 79 -69.51 -45.04 -55.26
N LYS A 80 -70.39 -44.12 -55.67
CA LYS A 80 -71.82 -44.37 -55.69
C LYS A 80 -72.11 -45.60 -56.54
N HIS A 81 -73.20 -46.27 -56.24
CA HIS A 81 -73.68 -47.49 -56.92
C HIS A 81 -72.66 -48.64 -56.91
N THR A 82 -71.78 -48.65 -55.83
CA THR A 82 -70.83 -49.75 -55.57
C THR A 82 -70.92 -50.19 -54.12
N ARG A 83 -70.66 -51.43 -53.87
CA ARG A 83 -70.51 -51.98 -52.55
C ARG A 83 -69.00 -52.25 -52.33
N LEU A 84 -68.45 -51.72 -51.21
CA LEU A 84 -67.07 -52.02 -50.83
C LEU A 84 -66.93 -53.46 -50.36
N GLU A 85 -65.99 -54.21 -50.91
CA GLU A 85 -65.69 -55.57 -50.50
C GLU A 85 -64.47 -55.60 -49.54
N SER A 86 -63.36 -54.99 -49.97
CA SER A 86 -62.17 -54.94 -49.14
C SER A 86 -61.26 -53.80 -49.57
N THR A 87 -60.32 -53.45 -48.72
CA THR A 87 -59.18 -52.58 -49.03
C THR A 87 -57.87 -53.24 -48.63
N SER A 88 -56.80 -53.06 -49.40
CA SER A 88 -55.49 -53.54 -49.07
C SER A 88 -54.44 -52.43 -49.28
N PRO A 89 -53.75 -51.91 -48.24
CA PRO A 89 -53.94 -52.25 -46.84
C PRO A 89 -55.35 -51.84 -46.32
N PRO A 90 -55.75 -52.32 -45.12
CA PRO A 90 -57.08 -51.96 -44.55
C PRO A 90 -57.18 -50.42 -44.35
N SER A 91 -58.33 -49.85 -44.73
CA SER A 91 -58.65 -48.44 -44.53
C SER A 91 -59.38 -48.21 -43.19
N GLN A 92 -59.29 -47.00 -42.64
CA GLN A 92 -60.28 -46.47 -41.76
C GLN A 92 -61.45 -46.03 -42.63
N THR A 93 -62.63 -46.60 -42.36
CA THR A 93 -63.81 -46.30 -43.15
C THR A 93 -64.87 -45.61 -42.29
N SER A 94 -65.36 -44.46 -42.74
CA SER A 94 -66.43 -43.72 -42.07
C SER A 94 -67.81 -44.14 -42.59
N GLU A 95 -68.91 -43.83 -41.79
CA GLU A 95 -70.32 -44.18 -42.15
C GLU A 95 -70.76 -43.59 -43.49
N ASP A 96 -70.13 -42.43 -43.90
CA ASP A 96 -70.45 -41.76 -45.15
C ASP A 96 -69.55 -42.25 -46.34
N GLY A 97 -68.93 -43.42 -46.20
CA GLY A 97 -68.10 -44.05 -47.24
C GLY A 97 -66.73 -43.44 -47.53
N LEU A 98 -66.22 -42.62 -46.63
CA LEU A 98 -64.82 -42.09 -46.72
C LEU A 98 -63.88 -43.19 -46.31
N LEU A 99 -62.81 -43.38 -47.14
CA LEU A 99 -61.73 -44.34 -46.94
C LEU A 99 -60.43 -43.52 -46.64
N GLN A 100 -59.78 -43.79 -45.52
CA GLN A 100 -58.56 -43.10 -45.12
C GLN A 100 -57.46 -44.11 -44.82
N TRP A 101 -56.23 -43.81 -45.34
CA TRP A 101 -55.01 -44.59 -45.08
C TRP A 101 -53.96 -43.65 -44.52
N SER A 102 -53.35 -43.99 -43.42
CA SER A 102 -52.14 -43.38 -42.93
C SER A 102 -50.96 -44.14 -43.55
N LEU A 103 -50.28 -43.50 -44.49
CA LEU A 103 -49.14 -44.09 -45.21
C LEU A 103 -47.79 -43.83 -44.51
N GLY A 104 -47.83 -42.98 -43.42
CA GLY A 104 -46.64 -42.63 -42.63
C GLY A 104 -45.65 -41.73 -43.37
N ARG A 105 -44.38 -41.93 -43.15
CA ARG A 105 -43.29 -41.19 -43.79
C ARG A 105 -42.95 -41.82 -45.12
N LEU A 106 -42.86 -40.99 -46.18
CA LEU A 106 -42.36 -41.41 -47.50
C LEU A 106 -41.03 -40.69 -47.81
N MET A 107 -39.98 -41.47 -47.93
CA MET A 107 -38.67 -40.95 -48.34
C MET A 107 -38.66 -40.59 -49.84
N PRO A 108 -37.70 -39.78 -50.31
CA PRO A 108 -37.53 -39.57 -51.75
C PRO A 108 -37.46 -40.88 -52.53
N GLY A 109 -38.34 -41.04 -53.54
CA GLY A 109 -38.44 -42.26 -54.35
C GLY A 109 -39.36 -43.35 -53.80
N ASP A 110 -39.81 -43.28 -52.54
CA ASP A 110 -40.70 -44.25 -51.96
C ASP A 110 -42.09 -44.22 -52.65
N GLU A 111 -42.69 -45.42 -52.82
CA GLU A 111 -44.05 -45.62 -53.34
C GLU A 111 -44.85 -46.47 -52.39
N ARG A 112 -46.14 -46.14 -52.24
CA ARG A 112 -47.13 -46.94 -51.53
C ARG A 112 -48.29 -47.18 -52.45
N THR A 113 -48.76 -48.43 -52.49
CA THR A 113 -49.91 -48.85 -53.32
C THR A 113 -51.06 -49.23 -52.37
N VAL A 114 -52.23 -48.78 -52.73
CA VAL A 114 -53.49 -49.12 -52.08
C VAL A 114 -54.45 -49.67 -53.10
N THR A 115 -55.10 -50.78 -52.80
CA THR A 115 -56.13 -51.43 -53.67
C THR A 115 -57.47 -51.37 -52.99
N ILE A 116 -58.49 -50.98 -53.68
CA ILE A 116 -59.90 -50.96 -53.26
C ILE A 116 -60.66 -51.98 -54.09
N GLU A 117 -61.28 -53.01 -53.45
CA GLU A 117 -62.06 -53.97 -54.13
C GLU A 117 -63.53 -53.60 -53.98
N LEU A 118 -64.24 -53.52 -55.10
CA LEU A 118 -65.62 -53.04 -55.21
C LEU A 118 -66.46 -54.01 -56.02
N VAL A 119 -67.80 -54.02 -55.79
CA VAL A 119 -68.82 -54.69 -56.60
C VAL A 119 -69.81 -53.63 -57.05
N PRO A 120 -69.94 -53.32 -58.38
CA PRO A 120 -71.01 -52.44 -58.84
C PRO A 120 -72.39 -53.04 -58.58
N THR A 121 -73.37 -52.19 -58.07
CA THR A 121 -74.75 -52.60 -57.76
C THR A 121 -75.79 -52.15 -58.79
N GLU A 122 -75.42 -51.18 -59.63
CA GLU A 122 -76.25 -50.58 -60.69
C GLU A 122 -75.46 -50.27 -61.91
N GLU A 123 -76.07 -50.10 -63.05
CA GLU A 123 -75.44 -49.69 -64.34
C GLU A 123 -75.13 -48.16 -64.25
N GLY A 124 -73.97 -47.72 -64.80
CA GLY A 124 -73.61 -46.35 -64.93
C GLY A 124 -72.09 -46.12 -64.70
N GLU A 125 -71.68 -44.90 -64.82
CA GLU A 125 -70.27 -44.54 -64.52
C GLU A 125 -69.95 -44.63 -63.03
N ILE A 126 -68.89 -45.32 -62.65
CA ILE A 126 -68.48 -45.51 -61.33
C ILE A 126 -67.04 -44.88 -61.18
N GLY A 127 -66.88 -44.02 -60.14
CA GLY A 127 -65.59 -43.36 -59.89
C GLY A 127 -65.61 -42.54 -58.62
N SER A 128 -64.44 -42.24 -58.14
CA SER A 128 -64.23 -41.33 -56.98
C SER A 128 -62.92 -40.56 -57.16
N VAL A 129 -62.76 -39.51 -56.43
CA VAL A 129 -61.55 -38.66 -56.42
C VAL A 129 -60.77 -38.93 -55.12
N ALA A 130 -59.49 -39.31 -55.33
CA ALA A 130 -58.61 -39.51 -54.21
C ALA A 130 -57.75 -38.22 -53.97
N SER A 131 -57.43 -37.93 -52.73
CA SER A 131 -56.57 -36.86 -52.35
C SER A 131 -55.49 -37.38 -51.43
N VAL A 132 -54.29 -36.77 -51.50
CA VAL A 132 -53.18 -37.02 -50.60
C VAL A 132 -52.75 -35.73 -49.92
N SER A 133 -52.55 -35.78 -48.60
CA SER A 133 -52.01 -34.70 -47.79
C SER A 133 -50.76 -35.18 -47.06
N PHE A 134 -49.86 -34.25 -46.75
CA PHE A 134 -48.62 -34.53 -46.07
C PHE A 134 -48.10 -33.28 -45.32
N SER A 135 -47.15 -33.47 -44.37
CA SER A 135 -46.44 -32.41 -43.66
C SER A 135 -45.00 -32.33 -44.15
N SER A 136 -44.46 -31.12 -44.19
CA SER A 136 -43.02 -30.87 -44.41
C SER A 136 -42.45 -30.19 -43.22
N LEU A 137 -41.36 -30.70 -42.66
CA LEU A 137 -40.70 -30.19 -41.46
C LEU A 137 -39.32 -29.61 -41.88
N ALA A 138 -38.98 -28.44 -41.32
CA ALA A 138 -37.67 -27.84 -41.48
C ALA A 138 -37.09 -27.45 -40.11
N SER A 139 -35.79 -27.57 -39.94
CA SER A 139 -35.08 -27.16 -38.74
C SER A 139 -33.92 -26.20 -39.07
N ALA A 140 -33.51 -25.44 -38.07
CA ALA A 140 -32.31 -24.62 -38.12
C ALA A 140 -31.55 -24.78 -36.80
N ARG A 141 -30.23 -24.73 -36.89
CA ARG A 141 -29.35 -24.83 -35.74
C ARG A 141 -28.46 -23.62 -35.63
N THR A 142 -28.37 -23.01 -34.44
CA THR A 142 -27.45 -21.89 -34.14
C THR A 142 -26.74 -22.20 -32.83
N VAL A 143 -25.43 -21.89 -32.74
CA VAL A 143 -24.64 -21.99 -31.51
C VAL A 143 -24.60 -20.62 -30.86
N SER A 144 -25.15 -20.52 -29.66
CA SER A 144 -25.02 -19.33 -28.85
C SER A 144 -23.69 -19.39 -28.09
N THR A 145 -22.90 -18.33 -28.18
CA THR A 145 -21.58 -18.23 -27.55
C THR A 145 -21.50 -16.98 -26.70
N LEU A 146 -20.68 -17.03 -25.64
CA LEU A 146 -20.46 -15.91 -24.73
C LEU A 146 -18.94 -15.75 -24.51
N PRO A 147 -18.34 -14.57 -24.76
CA PRO A 147 -16.97 -14.29 -24.31
C PRO A 147 -16.95 -14.11 -22.81
N ARG A 148 -15.89 -14.61 -22.14
CA ARG A 148 -15.67 -14.44 -20.69
C ARG A 148 -14.20 -14.16 -20.49
N LEU A 149 -13.87 -12.89 -20.29
CA LEU A 149 -12.49 -12.45 -20.04
C LEU A 149 -12.15 -12.67 -18.57
N GLU A 150 -10.94 -13.14 -18.33
CA GLU A 150 -10.26 -13.22 -17.05
C GLU A 150 -8.97 -12.42 -17.17
N VAL A 151 -8.69 -11.57 -16.15
CA VAL A 151 -7.45 -10.81 -16.07
C VAL A 151 -6.76 -11.13 -14.76
N THR A 152 -5.48 -11.41 -14.84
CA THR A 152 -4.61 -11.66 -13.68
C THR A 152 -3.39 -10.76 -13.74
N GLN A 153 -2.87 -10.39 -12.57
CA GLN A 153 -1.64 -9.62 -12.40
C GLN A 153 -0.68 -10.40 -11.52
N ASN A 154 0.61 -10.31 -11.84
CA ASN A 154 1.68 -10.84 -11.00
C ASN A 154 2.87 -9.89 -11.02
N ALA A 155 3.41 -9.55 -9.84
CA ALA A 155 4.61 -8.75 -9.65
C ALA A 155 5.27 -9.09 -8.31
N ASP A 156 6.49 -8.59 -8.09
CA ASP A 156 7.11 -8.62 -6.77
C ASP A 156 6.26 -7.75 -5.81
N PRO A 157 5.84 -8.29 -4.67
CA PRO A 157 5.01 -7.56 -3.72
C PRO A 157 5.76 -6.42 -3.00
N ASN A 158 7.12 -6.44 -2.98
CA ASN A 158 7.96 -5.45 -2.31
C ASN A 158 9.00 -4.89 -3.26
N VAL A 159 8.93 -3.60 -3.54
CA VAL A 159 9.85 -2.90 -4.45
C VAL A 159 10.45 -1.69 -3.74
N ARG A 160 11.73 -1.42 -3.92
CA ARG A 160 12.38 -0.24 -3.35
C ARG A 160 12.12 0.99 -4.22
N VAL A 161 12.03 2.16 -3.58
CA VAL A 161 12.04 3.44 -4.31
C VAL A 161 13.32 3.55 -5.14
N GLY A 162 13.17 3.93 -6.42
CA GLY A 162 14.25 4.02 -7.40
C GLY A 162 14.40 2.76 -8.27
N ASP A 163 13.90 1.60 -7.82
CA ASP A 163 14.00 0.37 -8.58
C ASP A 163 12.96 0.30 -9.71
N ARG A 164 13.32 -0.47 -10.74
CA ARG A 164 12.39 -0.88 -11.78
C ARG A 164 11.65 -2.13 -11.34
N MET A 165 10.38 -2.17 -11.65
CA MET A 165 9.52 -3.34 -11.45
C MET A 165 8.76 -3.67 -12.72
N GLN A 166 8.32 -4.91 -12.85
CA GLN A 166 7.49 -5.35 -13.97
C GLN A 166 6.22 -6.02 -13.41
N ILE A 167 5.06 -5.54 -13.85
CA ILE A 167 3.79 -6.22 -13.63
C ILE A 167 3.50 -7.07 -14.85
N GLN A 168 3.41 -8.39 -14.68
CA GLN A 168 2.95 -9.31 -15.71
C GLN A 168 1.43 -9.37 -15.69
N ILE A 169 0.79 -8.91 -16.76
CA ILE A 169 -0.65 -8.93 -16.93
C ILE A 169 -0.99 -10.07 -17.89
N ALA A 170 -1.86 -10.98 -17.49
CA ALA A 170 -2.37 -12.00 -18.39
C ALA A 170 -3.89 -11.84 -18.56
N VAL A 171 -4.32 -11.77 -19.82
CA VAL A 171 -5.73 -11.66 -20.22
C VAL A 171 -6.10 -12.90 -21.00
N THR A 172 -7.09 -13.65 -20.50
CA THR A 172 -7.52 -14.93 -21.09
C THR A 172 -9.02 -14.90 -21.35
N ASN A 173 -9.43 -15.36 -22.54
CA ASN A 173 -10.84 -15.58 -22.84
C ASN A 173 -11.24 -17.02 -22.46
N ARG A 174 -11.88 -17.19 -21.29
CA ARG A 174 -12.43 -18.47 -20.79
C ARG A 174 -13.81 -18.80 -21.36
N GLY A 175 -14.35 -17.93 -22.19
CA GLY A 175 -15.67 -18.10 -22.77
C GLY A 175 -15.70 -19.03 -23.98
N THR A 176 -16.88 -19.18 -24.57
CA THR A 176 -17.13 -19.98 -25.77
C THR A 176 -17.21 -19.13 -27.04
N GLY A 177 -17.32 -17.82 -26.90
CA GLY A 177 -17.34 -16.84 -28.00
C GLY A 177 -16.09 -15.98 -28.06
N THR A 178 -15.79 -15.43 -29.22
CA THR A 178 -14.68 -14.47 -29.40
C THR A 178 -15.01 -13.16 -28.72
N ALA A 179 -14.11 -12.68 -27.84
CA ALA A 179 -14.16 -11.34 -27.29
C ALA A 179 -13.65 -10.34 -28.34
N LYS A 180 -14.47 -9.35 -28.68
CA LYS A 180 -14.19 -8.37 -29.73
C LYS A 180 -13.62 -7.08 -29.18
N ASN A 181 -12.63 -6.50 -29.89
CA ASN A 181 -12.06 -5.19 -29.56
C ASN A 181 -11.64 -5.10 -28.09
N VAL A 182 -10.87 -6.09 -27.62
CA VAL A 182 -10.39 -6.11 -26.25
C VAL A 182 -9.36 -5.01 -26.05
N SER A 183 -9.52 -4.20 -25.02
CA SER A 183 -8.58 -3.16 -24.60
C SER A 183 -8.26 -3.25 -23.11
N LEU A 184 -7.02 -2.91 -22.78
CA LEU A 184 -6.47 -2.80 -21.44
C LEU A 184 -6.41 -1.32 -21.07
N GLU A 185 -6.91 -0.96 -19.88
CA GLU A 185 -6.76 0.35 -19.26
C GLU A 185 -6.08 0.20 -17.90
N VAL A 186 -5.09 1.03 -17.64
CA VAL A 186 -4.34 1.06 -16.37
C VAL A 186 -4.24 2.50 -15.89
N ASP A 187 -4.78 2.77 -14.70
CA ASP A 187 -4.56 4.01 -13.97
C ASP A 187 -3.44 3.79 -12.96
N LEU A 188 -2.29 4.44 -13.20
CA LEU A 188 -1.13 4.30 -12.33
C LEU A 188 -1.28 5.20 -11.09
N PRO A 189 -1.05 4.67 -9.89
CA PRO A 189 -0.92 5.48 -8.70
C PRO A 189 0.37 6.32 -8.76
N ARG A 190 0.37 7.46 -8.05
CA ARG A 190 1.46 8.46 -8.04
C ARG A 190 2.83 7.89 -7.60
N GLU A 191 2.81 6.80 -6.85
CA GLU A 191 4.01 6.10 -6.36
C GLU A 191 4.77 5.36 -7.46
N LEU A 192 4.12 5.16 -8.62
CA LEU A 192 4.68 4.48 -9.79
C LEU A 192 4.74 5.42 -10.99
N ARG A 193 5.75 5.23 -11.83
CA ARG A 193 5.93 5.99 -13.08
C ARG A 193 6.14 5.07 -14.26
N HIS A 194 5.46 5.36 -15.36
CA HIS A 194 5.71 4.78 -16.67
C HIS A 194 6.21 5.84 -17.66
N PRO A 195 7.10 5.52 -18.62
CA PRO A 195 7.61 6.51 -19.58
C PRO A 195 6.52 7.20 -20.42
N SER A 196 5.38 6.53 -20.66
CA SER A 196 4.26 7.06 -21.45
C SER A 196 3.20 7.82 -20.63
N GLY A 197 3.42 8.05 -19.34
CA GLY A 197 2.47 8.78 -18.46
C GLY A 197 1.70 7.88 -17.50
N ASP A 198 0.71 8.47 -16.81
CA ASP A 198 0.02 7.82 -15.70
C ASP A 198 -1.26 7.07 -16.11
N ALA A 199 -1.86 7.41 -17.25
CA ALA A 199 -3.01 6.71 -17.84
C ALA A 199 -2.55 5.94 -19.07
N LEU A 200 -2.59 4.61 -19.00
CA LEU A 200 -2.12 3.74 -20.08
C LEU A 200 -3.30 2.99 -20.69
N GLY A 201 -3.39 3.05 -22.02
CA GLY A 201 -4.36 2.30 -22.79
C GLY A 201 -3.67 1.46 -23.87
N MET A 202 -4.06 0.19 -23.99
CA MET A 202 -3.53 -0.72 -25.02
C MET A 202 -4.65 -1.52 -25.65
N SER A 203 -4.71 -1.53 -26.99
CA SER A 203 -5.60 -2.43 -27.73
C SER A 203 -4.98 -3.81 -27.85
N LEU A 204 -5.73 -4.83 -27.45
CA LEU A 204 -5.35 -6.24 -27.56
C LEU A 204 -5.99 -6.91 -28.80
N GLY A 205 -6.93 -6.22 -29.48
CA GLY A 205 -7.67 -6.78 -30.61
C GLY A 205 -8.69 -7.82 -30.15
N ASP A 206 -9.00 -8.79 -31.05
CA ASP A 206 -9.93 -9.87 -30.76
C ASP A 206 -9.21 -11.02 -30.02
N LEU A 207 -9.89 -11.65 -29.07
CA LEU A 207 -9.41 -12.82 -28.35
C LEU A 207 -10.37 -14.00 -28.60
N ALA A 208 -9.88 -15.03 -29.30
CA ALA A 208 -10.62 -16.26 -29.52
C ALA A 208 -10.87 -17.04 -28.20
N PRO A 209 -11.84 -17.96 -28.17
CA PRO A 209 -12.01 -18.88 -27.05
C PRO A 209 -10.73 -19.63 -26.69
N GLY A 210 -10.34 -19.56 -25.41
CA GLY A 210 -9.09 -20.15 -24.91
C GLY A 210 -7.82 -19.35 -25.17
N GLU A 211 -7.88 -18.29 -25.98
CA GLU A 211 -6.71 -17.44 -26.24
C GLU A 211 -6.30 -16.65 -25.01
N SER A 212 -4.99 -16.56 -24.78
CA SER A 212 -4.38 -15.78 -23.70
C SER A 212 -3.31 -14.86 -24.26
N ARG A 213 -3.25 -13.62 -23.73
CA ARG A 213 -2.19 -12.65 -24.02
C ARG A 213 -1.52 -12.20 -22.75
N SER A 214 -0.19 -12.17 -22.77
CA SER A 214 0.65 -11.68 -21.67
C SER A 214 1.24 -10.34 -22.06
N ILE A 215 1.09 -9.36 -21.18
CA ILE A 215 1.55 -7.98 -21.37
C ILE A 215 2.47 -7.63 -20.19
N PRO A 216 3.78 -7.42 -20.45
CA PRO A 216 4.66 -6.87 -19.44
C PRO A 216 4.44 -5.36 -19.34
N LEU A 217 4.29 -4.87 -18.11
CA LEU A 217 4.21 -3.45 -17.78
C LEU A 217 5.41 -3.06 -16.92
N ASP A 218 6.36 -2.34 -17.54
CA ASP A 218 7.60 -1.89 -16.90
C ASP A 218 7.39 -0.55 -16.21
N LEU A 219 7.62 -0.49 -14.91
CA LEU A 219 7.37 0.68 -14.06
C LEU A 219 8.62 1.01 -13.25
N THR A 220 8.68 2.25 -12.77
CA THR A 220 9.68 2.68 -11.79
C THR A 220 8.97 3.15 -10.52
N ALA A 221 9.39 2.64 -9.37
CA ALA A 221 8.91 3.08 -8.06
C ALA A 221 9.54 4.44 -7.70
N ILE A 222 8.73 5.46 -7.42
CA ILE A 222 9.22 6.83 -7.18
C ILE A 222 8.90 7.36 -5.78
N GLU A 223 7.90 6.82 -5.11
CA GLU A 223 7.50 7.23 -3.76
C GLU A 223 7.15 5.99 -2.93
N ALA A 224 7.53 5.98 -1.64
CA ALA A 224 7.22 4.88 -0.74
C ALA A 224 5.75 4.88 -0.32
N GLY A 225 5.12 3.72 -0.30
CA GLY A 225 3.73 3.58 0.10
C GLY A 225 3.17 2.19 -0.15
N SER A 226 1.97 1.95 0.38
CA SER A 226 1.17 0.76 0.07
C SER A 226 0.12 1.16 -0.96
N LEU A 227 0.07 0.48 -2.07
CA LEU A 227 -0.83 0.78 -3.17
C LEU A 227 -1.53 -0.48 -3.70
N LEU A 228 -2.62 -0.26 -4.43
CA LEU A 228 -3.31 -1.28 -5.20
C LEU A 228 -3.20 -0.94 -6.68
N SER A 229 -2.47 -1.76 -7.45
CA SER A 229 -2.51 -1.66 -8.90
C SER A 229 -3.89 -2.09 -9.39
N LYS A 230 -4.57 -1.22 -10.12
CA LYS A 230 -5.87 -1.49 -10.74
C LYS A 230 -5.73 -1.57 -12.23
N ILE A 231 -6.23 -2.67 -12.79
CA ILE A 231 -6.26 -2.91 -14.22
C ILE A 231 -7.69 -3.22 -14.63
N ARG A 232 -8.12 -2.61 -15.72
CA ARG A 232 -9.45 -2.78 -16.30
C ARG A 232 -9.33 -3.29 -17.72
N ILE A 233 -10.09 -4.35 -18.03
CA ILE A 233 -10.23 -4.90 -19.37
C ILE A 233 -11.65 -4.62 -19.86
N ILE A 234 -11.74 -4.08 -21.06
CA ILE A 234 -12.99 -3.77 -21.74
C ILE A 234 -13.02 -4.57 -23.05
N SER A 235 -14.19 -5.06 -23.43
CA SER A 235 -14.44 -5.65 -24.75
C SER A 235 -15.72 -5.10 -25.34
N GLY A 236 -15.82 -5.10 -26.68
CA GLY A 236 -16.97 -4.57 -27.38
C GLY A 236 -18.27 -5.36 -27.18
N ASN A 237 -18.17 -6.60 -26.72
CA ASN A 237 -19.29 -7.54 -26.60
C ASN A 237 -19.32 -8.32 -25.27
N GLY A 238 -18.60 -7.83 -24.24
CA GLY A 238 -18.56 -8.45 -22.91
C GLY A 238 -18.59 -7.40 -21.78
N ALA A 239 -18.86 -7.87 -20.56
CA ALA A 239 -18.79 -7.00 -19.38
C ALA A 239 -17.32 -6.64 -19.06
N PRO A 240 -17.05 -5.41 -18.59
CA PRO A 240 -15.73 -5.03 -18.12
C PRO A 240 -15.27 -5.94 -16.97
N GLN A 241 -13.97 -6.25 -16.96
CA GLN A 241 -13.33 -7.02 -15.89
C GLN A 241 -12.23 -6.18 -15.25
N GLU A 242 -12.08 -6.31 -13.93
CA GLU A 242 -11.07 -5.61 -13.15
C GLU A 242 -10.22 -6.61 -12.38
N SER A 243 -8.95 -6.27 -12.22
CA SER A 243 -8.00 -6.99 -11.37
C SER A 243 -7.27 -5.99 -10.50
N THR A 244 -7.00 -6.37 -9.24
CA THR A 244 -6.22 -5.57 -8.31
C THR A 244 -5.07 -6.37 -7.76
N LEU A 245 -3.90 -5.74 -7.62
CA LEU A 245 -2.70 -6.34 -7.03
C LEU A 245 -2.14 -5.40 -5.96
N PRO A 246 -2.02 -5.85 -4.70
CA PRO A 246 -1.35 -5.07 -3.66
C PRO A 246 0.16 -5.05 -3.89
N ILE A 247 0.75 -3.86 -3.83
CA ILE A 247 2.19 -3.64 -3.96
C ILE A 247 2.64 -2.74 -2.82
N GLN A 248 3.77 -3.07 -2.20
CA GLN A 248 4.42 -2.29 -1.16
C GLN A 248 5.69 -1.67 -1.74
N ILE A 249 5.73 -0.34 -1.85
CA ILE A 249 6.96 0.37 -2.19
C ILE A 249 7.64 0.77 -0.89
N ILE A 250 8.87 0.30 -0.71
CA ILE A 250 9.63 0.46 0.52
C ILE A 250 10.79 1.44 0.31
N ALA A 251 11.07 2.26 1.33
CA ALA A 251 12.22 3.15 1.36
C ALA A 251 12.74 3.34 2.79
N PRO A 252 14.03 3.59 3.00
CA PRO A 252 14.54 4.07 4.27
C PRO A 252 14.10 5.53 4.48
N LYS A 253 13.85 5.91 5.74
CA LYS A 253 13.58 7.29 6.16
C LYS A 253 14.36 7.59 7.42
N LEU A 254 15.44 8.36 7.29
CA LEU A 254 16.35 8.66 8.36
C LEU A 254 15.97 9.95 9.08
N THR A 255 16.03 9.93 10.41
CA THR A 255 15.82 11.10 11.25
C THR A 255 16.95 11.18 12.26
N LEU A 256 17.64 12.34 12.31
CA LEU A 256 18.70 12.65 13.26
C LEU A 256 18.11 13.26 14.54
N ALA A 257 18.71 12.94 15.67
CA ALA A 257 18.50 13.65 16.92
C ALA A 257 19.84 13.92 17.60
N PHE A 258 19.92 15.07 18.26
CA PHE A 258 21.12 15.54 18.96
C PHE A 258 20.74 16.10 20.32
N GLN A 259 21.14 15.41 21.37
CA GLN A 259 20.83 15.78 22.75
C GLN A 259 22.11 16.24 23.47
N GLY A 260 21.98 17.14 24.38
CA GLY A 260 23.09 17.65 25.19
C GLY A 260 22.82 19.07 25.70
N PRO A 261 23.76 19.62 26.48
CA PRO A 261 23.61 20.92 27.12
C PRO A 261 23.57 22.07 26.10
N LYS A 262 22.72 23.06 26.37
CA LYS A 262 22.65 24.30 25.57
C LYS A 262 23.61 25.39 26.09
N LEU A 263 24.01 25.30 27.36
CA LEU A 263 24.95 26.20 28.02
C LEU A 263 26.13 25.38 28.58
N ARG A 264 27.33 25.80 28.27
CA ARG A 264 28.57 25.20 28.79
C ARG A 264 29.53 26.28 29.27
N TYR A 265 30.53 25.86 30.05
CA TYR A 265 31.59 26.71 30.50
C TYR A 265 32.91 26.36 29.85
N LEU A 266 33.77 27.35 29.67
CA LEU A 266 35.10 27.18 29.10
C LEU A 266 35.88 26.07 29.82
N GLU A 267 36.65 25.30 29.05
CA GLU A 267 37.56 24.23 29.49
C GLU A 267 36.87 23.05 30.20
N ARG A 268 35.51 23.03 30.25
CA ARG A 268 34.76 21.93 30.86
C ARG A 268 34.18 21.02 29.80
N PRO A 269 34.53 19.70 29.80
CA PRO A 269 34.01 18.76 28.85
C PRO A 269 32.51 18.77 28.79
N ALA A 270 31.94 18.62 27.59
CA ALA A 270 30.52 18.58 27.31
C ALA A 270 30.19 17.30 26.55
N ASN A 271 29.29 16.49 27.14
CA ASN A 271 28.84 15.26 26.53
C ASN A 271 27.55 15.52 25.77
N TYR A 272 27.54 15.08 24.52
CA TYR A 272 26.40 15.10 23.61
C TYR A 272 26.08 13.69 23.17
N GLN A 273 24.81 13.42 22.95
CA GLN A 273 24.33 12.17 22.40
C GLN A 273 23.81 12.42 20.98
N VAL A 274 24.40 11.73 20.01
CA VAL A 274 23.98 11.69 18.61
C VAL A 274 23.17 10.43 18.41
N SER A 275 21.97 10.53 17.84
CA SER A 275 21.19 9.36 17.47
C SER A 275 20.58 9.52 16.10
N ILE A 276 20.42 8.39 15.41
CA ILE A 276 19.74 8.28 14.13
C ILE A 276 18.76 7.12 14.18
N VAL A 277 17.56 7.35 13.69
CA VAL A 277 16.51 6.35 13.61
C VAL A 277 16.07 6.18 12.16
N ASN A 278 15.87 4.94 11.73
CA ASN A 278 15.24 4.63 10.47
C ASN A 278 13.73 4.44 10.68
N GLN A 279 12.95 5.45 10.38
CA GLN A 279 11.48 5.45 10.45
C GLN A 279 10.84 4.91 9.16
N GLY A 280 11.63 4.49 8.19
CA GLY A 280 11.19 3.97 6.92
C GLY A 280 10.76 2.50 6.96
N THR A 281 10.51 1.95 5.79
CA THR A 281 10.06 0.58 5.56
C THR A 281 11.13 -0.33 4.97
N ALA A 282 12.26 0.26 4.53
CA ALA A 282 13.44 -0.47 4.02
C ALA A 282 14.68 -0.20 4.90
N PRO A 283 15.66 -1.11 4.98
CA PRO A 283 16.92 -0.85 5.65
C PRO A 283 17.73 0.22 4.92
N ALA A 284 18.35 1.15 5.66
CA ALA A 284 19.37 2.04 5.15
C ALA A 284 20.72 1.33 5.19
N LYS A 285 21.46 1.34 4.10
CA LYS A 285 22.79 0.71 3.96
C LYS A 285 23.87 1.76 3.73
N ASP A 286 25.08 1.41 4.12
CA ASP A 286 26.27 2.27 3.95
C ASP A 286 25.99 3.69 4.48
N LEU A 287 25.63 3.76 5.76
CA LEU A 287 25.15 4.97 6.40
C LEU A 287 26.32 5.70 7.06
N ASP A 288 26.59 6.92 6.62
CA ASP A 288 27.53 7.86 7.24
C ASP A 288 26.79 8.95 8.02
N ILE A 289 27.28 9.24 9.22
CA ILE A 289 26.85 10.35 10.05
C ILE A 289 28.05 11.24 10.28
N VAL A 290 27.91 12.55 10.05
CA VAL A 290 28.99 13.52 10.23
C VAL A 290 28.53 14.67 11.12
N ALA A 291 29.30 14.95 12.18
CA ALA A 291 29.12 16.11 13.04
C ALA A 291 30.20 17.15 12.72
N TYR A 292 29.85 18.26 12.11
CA TYR A 292 30.73 19.40 11.86
C TYR A 292 30.79 20.26 13.12
N LEU A 293 32.03 20.51 13.59
CA LEU A 293 32.28 21.23 14.82
C LEU A 293 32.67 22.68 14.51
N PRO A 294 32.19 23.67 15.28
CA PRO A 294 32.72 25.03 15.19
C PRO A 294 34.12 25.13 15.85
N LYS A 295 34.95 26.03 15.39
CA LYS A 295 36.37 26.17 15.84
C LYS A 295 36.51 26.37 17.36
N GLY A 296 35.56 26.99 18.00
CA GLY A 296 35.53 27.20 19.47
C GLY A 296 35.23 25.96 20.31
N LEU A 297 34.92 24.82 19.70
CA LEU A 297 34.67 23.53 20.37
C LEU A 297 35.68 22.49 19.89
N GLN A 298 36.58 22.08 20.78
CA GLN A 298 37.60 21.08 20.49
C GLN A 298 37.06 19.68 20.67
N PHE A 299 37.38 18.77 19.74
CA PHE A 299 37.08 17.34 19.87
C PHE A 299 37.89 16.71 21.01
N GLN A 300 37.23 15.93 21.84
CA GLN A 300 37.86 15.15 22.91
C GLN A 300 37.78 13.65 22.65
N SER A 301 36.53 13.14 22.46
CA SER A 301 36.32 11.72 22.19
C SER A 301 34.96 11.49 21.53
N ALA A 302 34.81 10.35 20.86
CA ALA A 302 33.56 9.86 20.30
C ALA A 302 33.40 8.38 20.60
N GLY A 303 32.17 7.96 20.90
CA GLY A 303 31.80 6.56 21.05
C GLY A 303 31.66 5.85 19.71
N ASN A 304 31.45 4.53 19.75
CA ASN A 304 31.17 3.69 18.58
C ASN A 304 32.12 3.90 17.39
N HIS A 305 33.41 3.95 17.66
CA HIS A 305 34.48 4.14 16.65
C HIS A 305 34.34 5.42 15.81
N GLY A 306 33.78 6.49 16.40
CA GLY A 306 33.76 7.80 15.74
C GLY A 306 35.17 8.31 15.41
N GLU A 307 35.39 8.63 14.14
CA GLU A 307 36.67 9.13 13.64
C GLU A 307 36.64 10.65 13.53
N TYR A 308 37.67 11.30 14.13
CA TYR A 308 37.84 12.74 13.98
C TYR A 308 38.60 13.06 12.69
N LEU A 309 38.03 13.94 11.88
CA LEU A 309 38.57 14.44 10.61
C LEU A 309 39.15 15.84 10.77
N PRO A 310 40.46 15.99 11.00
CA PRO A 310 41.09 17.31 11.31
C PRO A 310 40.84 18.36 10.24
N ASP A 311 40.97 17.98 8.98
CA ASP A 311 40.85 18.90 7.83
C ASP A 311 39.47 19.55 7.72
N GLN A 312 38.43 18.86 8.16
CA GLN A 312 37.03 19.31 8.14
C GLN A 312 36.57 19.80 9.50
N HIS A 313 37.36 19.60 10.55
CA HIS A 313 36.98 19.79 11.95
C HIS A 313 35.63 19.12 12.24
N ALA A 314 35.52 17.84 11.92
CA ALA A 314 34.32 17.05 11.99
C ALA A 314 34.55 15.66 12.60
N VAL A 315 33.49 15.01 13.06
CA VAL A 315 33.54 13.63 13.52
C VAL A 315 32.60 12.80 12.66
N ALA A 316 33.08 11.68 12.15
CA ALA A 316 32.34 10.77 11.30
C ALA A 316 32.08 9.41 11.98
N TRP A 317 30.94 8.83 11.74
CA TRP A 317 30.57 7.46 12.12
C TRP A 317 29.98 6.75 10.90
N GLY A 318 30.45 5.52 10.66
CA GLY A 318 29.91 4.63 9.64
C GLY A 318 29.05 3.52 10.26
N LEU A 319 27.98 3.13 9.60
CA LEU A 319 27.12 2.01 9.94
C LEU A 319 26.80 1.22 8.66
N ASP A 320 27.07 -0.09 8.67
CA ASP A 320 26.81 -0.93 7.50
C ASP A 320 25.33 -1.01 7.16
N GLU A 321 24.46 -1.11 8.19
CA GLU A 321 23.01 -1.21 8.02
C GLU A 321 22.26 -0.66 9.24
N LEU A 322 21.15 0.03 8.96
CA LEU A 322 20.15 0.43 9.97
C LEU A 322 18.76 -0.04 9.52
N LYS A 323 18.22 -1.07 10.18
CA LYS A 323 16.93 -1.69 9.84
C LYS A 323 15.74 -0.77 10.15
N PRO A 324 14.58 -0.98 9.50
CA PRO A 324 13.35 -0.28 9.84
C PRO A 324 13.04 -0.33 11.34
N GLY A 325 12.72 0.83 11.93
CA GLY A 325 12.46 1.00 13.36
C GLY A 325 13.69 0.96 14.27
N GLN A 326 14.88 0.66 13.75
CA GLN A 326 16.11 0.62 14.54
C GLN A 326 16.64 2.04 14.80
N THR A 327 17.19 2.24 16.00
CA THR A 327 17.91 3.45 16.41
C THR A 327 19.37 3.10 16.70
N ALA A 328 20.29 3.86 16.15
CA ALA A 328 21.70 3.86 16.54
C ALA A 328 22.01 5.12 17.36
N THR A 329 22.77 4.98 18.41
CA THR A 329 23.11 6.07 19.33
C THR A 329 24.60 6.02 19.63
N THR A 330 25.25 7.19 19.67
CA THR A 330 26.67 7.35 20.04
C THR A 330 26.87 8.62 20.85
N ASP A 331 27.95 8.65 21.60
CA ASP A 331 28.34 9.81 22.41
C ASP A 331 29.41 10.62 21.71
N LEU A 332 29.36 11.94 21.90
CA LEU A 332 30.35 12.90 21.44
C LEU A 332 30.75 13.82 22.58
N THR A 333 32.01 13.85 22.93
CA THR A 333 32.54 14.72 23.99
C THR A 333 33.35 15.83 23.35
N LEU A 334 33.04 17.07 23.67
CA LEU A 334 33.68 18.27 23.21
C LEU A 334 34.19 19.12 24.39
N ILE A 335 35.28 19.85 24.18
CA ILE A 335 35.79 20.83 25.14
C ILE A 335 35.63 22.24 24.54
N PRO A 336 34.81 23.11 25.16
CA PRO A 336 34.72 24.52 24.77
C PRO A 336 36.04 25.28 25.06
N MET A 337 36.65 25.86 24.00
CA MET A 337 37.91 26.61 24.09
C MET A 337 37.71 28.12 23.98
N GLU A 338 36.58 28.56 23.42
CA GLU A 338 36.26 29.98 23.25
C GLU A 338 34.86 30.26 23.80
N ALA A 339 34.67 31.44 24.38
CA ALA A 339 33.30 31.89 24.80
C ALA A 339 32.55 32.44 23.59
N GLY A 340 31.26 32.16 23.51
CA GLY A 340 30.43 32.63 22.43
C GLY A 340 29.24 31.71 22.16
N ASP A 341 28.48 32.00 21.09
CA ASP A 341 27.38 31.17 20.60
C ASP A 341 27.91 30.35 19.41
N PHE A 342 27.83 29.03 19.53
CA PHE A 342 28.30 28.07 18.54
C PHE A 342 27.18 27.22 18.00
N VAL A 343 27.32 26.70 16.80
CA VAL A 343 26.39 25.77 16.16
C VAL A 343 27.12 24.50 15.74
N ILE A 344 26.68 23.36 16.25
CA ILE A 344 27.10 22.03 15.81
C ILE A 344 26.12 21.58 14.75
N ARG A 345 26.62 21.11 13.59
CA ARG A 345 25.78 20.66 12.48
C ARG A 345 25.96 19.18 12.24
N LEU A 346 24.85 18.42 12.28
CA LEU A 346 24.81 17.01 11.93
C LEU A 346 24.27 16.83 10.52
N GLN A 347 24.89 15.91 9.80
CA GLN A 347 24.40 15.42 8.50
C GLN A 347 24.49 13.91 8.48
N SER A 348 23.62 13.26 7.72
CA SER A 348 23.75 11.85 7.44
C SER A 348 23.40 11.56 5.99
N GLN A 349 24.04 10.53 5.45
CA GLN A 349 23.83 10.06 4.09
C GLN A 349 23.93 8.54 4.08
N SER A 350 23.08 7.89 3.30
CA SER A 350 23.22 6.49 2.93
C SER A 350 23.21 6.35 1.42
N ALA A 351 23.36 5.14 0.90
CA ALA A 351 23.29 4.88 -0.53
C ALA A 351 22.01 5.43 -1.19
N ASP A 352 20.86 5.34 -0.48
CA ASP A 352 19.54 5.61 -1.05
C ASP A 352 18.84 6.85 -0.48
N THR A 353 19.32 7.42 0.65
CA THR A 353 18.62 8.52 1.32
C THR A 353 19.53 9.40 2.15
N ARG A 354 19.05 10.58 2.49
CA ARG A 354 19.67 11.53 3.42
C ARG A 354 18.65 11.94 4.46
N ALA A 355 19.12 12.14 5.71
CA ALA A 355 18.28 12.85 6.69
C ALA A 355 18.37 14.36 6.47
N GLU A 356 17.34 15.06 6.89
CA GLU A 356 17.41 16.51 7.02
C GLU A 356 18.54 16.89 7.98
N PRO A 357 19.43 17.85 7.61
CA PRO A 357 20.49 18.32 8.48
C PRO A 357 19.93 18.87 9.78
N LEU A 358 20.60 18.58 10.89
CA LEU A 358 20.21 19.04 12.22
C LEU A 358 21.26 19.98 12.79
N GLU A 359 20.83 21.15 13.27
CA GLU A 359 21.69 22.14 13.90
C GLU A 359 21.38 22.25 15.40
N LYS A 360 22.44 22.34 16.19
CA LYS A 360 22.37 22.49 17.65
C LYS A 360 23.16 23.70 18.10
N GLY A 361 22.47 24.70 18.62
CA GLY A 361 23.08 25.85 19.27
C GLY A 361 23.65 25.48 20.64
N VAL A 362 24.86 25.93 20.91
CA VAL A 362 25.56 25.79 22.20
C VAL A 362 26.14 27.13 22.58
N ARG A 363 25.75 27.69 23.72
CA ARG A 363 26.31 28.89 24.33
C ARG A 363 27.42 28.51 25.29
N VAL A 364 28.56 29.12 25.13
CA VAL A 364 29.75 28.94 25.98
C VAL A 364 30.01 30.21 26.74
N GLU A 365 30.10 30.09 28.03
CA GLU A 365 30.44 31.22 28.92
C GLU A 365 31.67 30.88 29.76
N GLY A 366 32.44 31.90 30.15
CA GLY A 366 33.43 31.76 31.19
C GLY A 366 32.74 31.68 32.58
N LEU A 367 33.37 30.94 33.46
CA LEU A 367 32.92 30.85 34.88
C LEU A 367 33.98 31.50 35.78
N SER A 368 33.58 32.45 36.66
CA SER A 368 34.45 32.92 37.69
C SER A 368 34.43 31.95 38.88
N GLU A 369 35.58 31.54 39.38
CA GLU A 369 35.73 30.65 40.52
C GLU A 369 36.69 31.25 41.53
N LEU A 370 36.15 32.09 42.46
CA LEU A 370 36.97 32.63 43.53
C LEU A 370 37.13 31.60 44.64
N ALA A 371 38.37 31.30 44.96
CA ALA A 371 38.81 30.53 46.10
C ALA A 371 39.63 31.40 47.05
N PHE A 372 39.60 31.16 48.34
CA PHE A 372 40.48 31.82 49.28
C PHE A 372 40.86 30.90 50.44
N THR A 373 42.00 31.16 51.08
CA THR A 373 42.45 30.52 52.31
C THR A 373 42.77 31.60 53.33
N ILE A 374 42.72 31.24 54.59
CA ILE A 374 43.29 32.00 55.69
C ILE A 374 44.17 31.08 56.50
N GLU A 375 45.36 31.55 56.84
CA GLU A 375 46.38 30.83 57.57
C GLU A 375 47.13 31.80 58.51
N ASP A 376 47.54 31.36 59.69
CA ASP A 376 48.45 32.06 60.55
C ASP A 376 49.87 31.48 60.47
N ASP A 377 50.90 32.24 60.92
CA ASP A 377 52.28 31.82 60.91
C ASP A 377 52.76 31.21 62.23
N ASN A 378 51.99 31.43 63.29
CA ASN A 378 52.32 30.94 64.65
C ASN A 378 51.05 30.46 65.37
N ASP A 379 51.02 29.19 65.70
CA ASP A 379 50.03 28.54 66.55
C ASP A 379 50.68 27.35 67.26
N PRO A 380 50.74 27.41 68.59
CA PRO A 380 50.19 28.38 69.51
C PRO A 380 51.08 29.68 69.68
N VAL A 381 50.50 30.75 70.22
CA VAL A 381 51.12 32.04 70.50
C VAL A 381 51.02 32.38 72.04
N GLU A 382 52.10 32.99 72.61
CA GLU A 382 52.04 33.48 73.97
C GLU A 382 51.04 34.66 74.15
N LEU A 383 50.51 34.84 75.36
CA LEU A 383 49.60 35.96 75.65
C LEU A 383 50.31 37.30 75.31
N ASP A 384 49.59 38.22 74.68
CA ASP A 384 50.09 39.46 74.09
C ASP A 384 51.13 39.24 72.95
N GLY A 385 51.35 37.99 72.50
CA GLY A 385 52.19 37.67 71.38
C GLY A 385 51.55 38.09 70.08
N GLN A 386 52.34 38.00 69.01
CA GLN A 386 51.93 38.42 67.66
C GLN A 386 51.89 37.22 66.69
N SER A 387 50.84 37.15 65.84
CA SER A 387 50.73 36.23 64.76
C SER A 387 50.40 36.98 63.44
N LEU A 388 51.02 36.55 62.33
CA LEU A 388 50.77 37.08 61.01
C LEU A 388 49.76 36.19 60.31
N TYR A 389 48.63 36.73 60.01
CA TYR A 389 47.60 36.05 59.22
C TYR A 389 47.75 36.40 57.78
N THR A 390 47.60 35.43 56.90
CA THR A 390 47.59 35.59 55.44
C THR A 390 46.31 35.06 54.84
N VAL A 391 45.52 35.91 54.19
CA VAL A 391 44.41 35.53 53.36
C VAL A 391 44.87 35.60 51.92
N LYS A 392 44.81 34.46 51.23
CA LYS A 392 45.11 34.35 49.79
C LYS A 392 43.79 34.18 49.03
N VAL A 393 43.52 35.09 48.09
CA VAL A 393 42.35 35.03 47.20
C VAL A 393 42.88 34.75 45.79
N SER A 394 42.26 33.78 45.10
CA SER A 394 42.60 33.43 43.72
C SER A 394 41.33 33.25 42.86
N ASN A 395 41.41 33.61 41.60
CA ASN A 395 40.40 33.26 40.60
C ASN A 395 40.89 32.07 39.80
N SER A 396 40.45 30.85 40.12
CA SER A 396 40.76 29.62 39.40
C SER A 396 39.80 29.36 38.20
N GLY A 397 38.87 30.27 37.96
CA GLY A 397 37.92 30.18 36.88
C GLY A 397 38.46 30.64 35.54
N THR A 398 37.61 30.68 34.55
CA THR A 398 37.92 31.04 33.15
C THR A 398 37.33 32.42 32.77
N ARG A 399 36.75 33.14 33.70
CA ARG A 399 36.18 34.49 33.55
C ARG A 399 36.64 35.38 34.68
N SER A 400 36.85 36.67 34.41
CA SER A 400 37.10 37.69 35.41
C SER A 400 35.91 37.76 36.37
N ASP A 401 36.21 37.99 37.66
CA ASP A 401 35.25 38.38 38.68
C ASP A 401 35.47 39.87 39.03
N SER A 402 34.38 40.56 39.34
CA SER A 402 34.45 42.01 39.59
C SER A 402 33.94 42.34 40.98
N GLN A 403 34.43 43.48 41.49
CA GLN A 403 34.06 44.00 42.83
C GLN A 403 34.29 42.95 43.92
N VAL A 404 35.50 42.38 43.95
CA VAL A 404 35.89 41.37 44.93
C VAL A 404 36.20 42.02 46.23
N GLU A 405 35.34 41.83 47.24
CA GLU A 405 35.45 42.41 48.58
C GLU A 405 35.95 41.35 49.56
N VAL A 406 36.95 41.75 50.34
CA VAL A 406 37.48 40.97 51.47
C VAL A 406 37.24 41.75 52.76
N ALA A 407 36.85 41.08 53.79
CA ALA A 407 36.69 41.64 55.14
C ALA A 407 37.17 40.62 56.18
N ILE A 408 37.78 41.09 57.25
CA ILE A 408 38.28 40.24 58.32
C ILE A 408 37.54 40.64 59.60
N GLU A 409 37.00 39.71 60.33
CA GLU A 409 36.49 39.86 61.70
C GLU A 409 37.57 39.34 62.62
N LEU A 410 37.90 40.19 63.56
CA LEU A 410 38.98 40.00 64.57
C LEU A 410 38.39 39.47 65.89
N PRO A 411 39.14 38.64 66.63
CA PRO A 411 38.79 38.28 67.98
C PRO A 411 38.67 39.54 68.92
N VAL A 412 37.86 39.42 69.94
CA VAL A 412 37.64 40.52 70.83
C VAL A 412 38.92 40.92 71.52
N GLY A 413 39.24 42.24 71.47
CA GLY A 413 40.43 42.82 72.08
C GLY A 413 41.69 42.70 71.21
N ALA A 414 41.70 42.00 70.13
CA ALA A 414 42.86 41.92 69.23
C ALA A 414 43.25 43.28 68.64
N LYS A 415 44.56 43.59 68.62
CA LYS A 415 45.09 44.86 68.09
C LYS A 415 45.73 44.59 66.72
N VAL A 416 45.37 45.37 65.72
CA VAL A 416 45.99 45.35 64.40
C VAL A 416 47.30 46.12 64.48
N LEU A 417 48.42 45.48 64.25
CA LEU A 417 49.76 46.05 64.27
C LEU A 417 50.25 46.50 62.89
N GLN A 418 49.97 45.69 61.88
CA GLN A 418 50.39 45.94 60.51
C GLN A 418 49.40 45.35 59.60
N VAL A 419 49.18 45.97 58.43
CA VAL A 419 48.42 45.40 57.31
C VAL A 419 49.20 45.67 56.03
N ASP A 420 49.39 44.59 55.24
CA ASP A 420 49.93 44.62 53.89
C ASP A 420 48.87 44.02 52.94
N ALA A 421 48.32 44.86 52.08
CA ALA A 421 47.19 44.45 51.24
C ALA A 421 47.30 45.12 49.84
N PRO A 422 46.72 44.49 48.83
CA PRO A 422 46.71 44.99 47.44
C PRO A 422 45.79 46.21 47.24
N THR A 423 44.90 46.50 48.24
CA THR A 423 43.96 47.61 48.22
C THR A 423 44.02 48.39 49.52
N ARG A 424 43.40 49.58 49.54
CA ARG A 424 43.27 50.37 50.77
C ARG A 424 42.39 49.61 51.76
N TYR A 425 42.57 49.88 53.01
CA TYR A 425 41.83 49.24 54.10
C TYR A 425 41.40 50.25 55.15
N GLN A 426 40.42 49.87 55.93
CA GLN A 426 39.93 50.58 57.13
C GLN A 426 39.75 49.59 58.27
N VAL A 427 40.19 49.96 59.46
CA VAL A 427 39.93 49.18 60.65
C VAL A 427 38.76 49.86 61.40
N GLN A 428 37.66 49.15 61.59
CA GLN A 428 36.46 49.64 62.27
C GLN A 428 36.04 48.64 63.32
N GLY A 429 36.25 49.02 64.62
CA GLY A 429 35.97 48.11 65.71
C GLY A 429 36.80 46.84 65.67
N ASN A 430 36.12 45.71 65.61
CA ASN A 430 36.77 44.38 65.44
C ASN A 430 36.81 43.88 64.02
N ALA A 431 36.83 44.76 63.03
CA ALA A 431 36.87 44.33 61.59
C ALA A 431 37.90 45.14 60.81
N ILE A 432 38.64 44.47 59.87
CA ILE A 432 39.39 45.08 58.80
C ILE A 432 38.55 44.96 57.53
N ARG A 433 38.24 46.08 56.89
CA ARG A 433 37.53 46.12 55.61
C ARG A 433 38.50 46.63 54.55
N PHE A 434 38.63 45.87 53.46
CA PHE A 434 39.45 46.25 52.32
C PHE A 434 38.56 46.87 51.22
N GLU A 435 39.10 47.85 50.49
CA GLU A 435 38.47 48.33 49.29
C GLU A 435 38.34 47.19 48.29
N ALA A 436 37.22 47.15 47.57
CA ALA A 436 36.99 46.11 46.58
C ALA A 436 38.09 46.08 45.48
N ILE A 437 38.58 44.91 45.16
CA ILE A 437 39.41 44.70 43.97
C ILE A 437 38.47 44.86 42.76
N PRO A 438 38.72 45.86 41.86
CA PRO A 438 37.81 46.12 40.75
C PRO A 438 37.57 44.92 39.85
N GLU A 439 38.65 44.15 39.56
CA GLU A 439 38.64 42.99 38.72
C GLU A 439 39.73 42.01 39.13
N MET A 440 39.42 40.74 39.13
CA MET A 440 40.33 39.60 39.22
C MET A 440 40.23 38.75 37.97
N ALA A 441 41.20 38.81 37.06
CA ALA A 441 41.25 37.99 35.87
C ALA A 441 41.51 36.51 36.17
N PRO A 442 41.19 35.60 35.26
CA PRO A 442 41.56 34.18 35.36
C PRO A 442 43.03 34.00 35.73
N GLY A 443 43.34 33.19 36.74
CA GLY A 443 44.66 32.94 37.26
C GLY A 443 45.22 34.01 38.21
N ASP A 444 44.53 35.15 38.41
CA ASP A 444 44.96 36.18 39.33
C ASP A 444 44.94 35.67 40.78
N GLN A 445 45.99 36.10 41.52
CA GLN A 445 46.10 35.86 42.96
C GLN A 445 46.39 37.15 43.70
N ARG A 446 45.77 37.34 44.87
CA ARG A 446 46.00 38.49 45.74
C ARG A 446 46.17 37.98 47.19
N ALA A 447 47.10 38.55 47.93
CA ALA A 447 47.33 38.23 49.32
C ALA A 447 47.09 39.46 50.21
N PHE A 448 46.35 39.24 51.28
CA PHE A 448 46.11 40.19 52.33
C PHE A 448 46.79 39.66 53.59
N ARG A 449 47.77 40.38 54.11
CA ARG A 449 48.51 40.02 55.27
C ARG A 449 48.25 41.04 56.37
N PHE A 450 48.01 40.57 57.58
CA PHE A 450 47.80 41.43 58.72
C PHE A 450 48.36 40.76 59.97
N ARG A 451 49.08 41.57 60.80
CA ARG A 451 49.69 41.14 62.04
C ARG A 451 48.81 41.58 63.17
N LEU A 452 48.47 40.61 64.02
CA LEU A 452 47.63 40.86 65.24
C LEU A 452 48.42 40.59 66.51
N GLN A 453 48.17 41.39 67.52
CA GLN A 453 48.50 41.09 68.88
C GLN A 453 47.25 40.51 69.53
N LEU A 454 47.39 39.35 70.25
CA LEU A 454 46.28 38.59 70.80
C LEU A 454 46.30 38.67 72.37
N PRO A 455 45.49 39.53 72.97
CA PRO A 455 45.60 39.84 74.40
C PRO A 455 44.71 38.93 75.30
N GLN A 456 44.08 37.90 74.72
CA GLN A 456 43.23 37.00 75.48
C GLN A 456 43.72 35.58 75.40
N GLU A 457 43.76 34.86 76.54
CA GLU A 457 44.12 33.45 76.63
C GLU A 457 42.97 32.59 76.07
N GLY A 458 43.32 31.43 75.46
CA GLY A 458 42.41 30.45 74.84
C GLY A 458 42.36 30.54 73.32
N THR A 459 41.39 29.87 72.71
CA THR A 459 41.26 29.82 71.24
C THR A 459 40.71 31.13 70.70
N GLN A 460 41.51 31.82 69.87
CA GLN A 460 41.17 33.07 69.24
C GLN A 460 40.79 32.77 67.76
N VAL A 461 39.60 33.16 67.33
CA VAL A 461 39.13 32.87 65.98
C VAL A 461 39.12 34.14 65.12
N VAL A 462 39.82 34.11 64.00
CA VAL A 462 39.79 35.14 62.96
C VAL A 462 38.92 34.64 61.82
N ARG A 463 37.95 35.46 61.34
CA ARG A 463 37.07 35.10 60.23
C ARG A 463 37.36 35.98 59.03
N ALA A 464 37.58 35.34 57.89
CA ALA A 464 37.71 36.03 56.61
C ALA A 464 36.44 35.84 55.78
N PHE A 465 35.95 36.93 55.23
CA PHE A 465 34.76 36.99 54.40
C PHE A 465 35.16 37.38 53.00
N LEU A 466 34.65 36.65 51.99
CA LEU A 466 34.83 36.93 50.57
C LEU A 466 33.50 37.01 49.87
N LYS A 467 33.22 38.11 49.17
CA LYS A 467 32.08 38.25 48.25
C LYS A 467 32.50 38.98 47.00
N SER A 468 31.69 38.90 45.95
CA SER A 468 31.94 39.61 44.68
C SER A 468 30.60 39.95 44.00
N LEU A 469 30.67 40.63 42.85
CA LEU A 469 29.49 40.91 42.03
C LEU A 469 28.79 39.63 41.58
N GLN A 470 29.57 38.59 41.19
CA GLN A 470 29.05 37.29 40.76
C GLN A 470 28.66 36.40 41.94
N ARG A 471 29.17 36.66 43.12
CA ARG A 471 28.85 35.95 44.38
C ARG A 471 28.49 36.96 45.47
N PRO A 472 27.27 37.48 45.49
CA PRO A 472 26.84 38.51 46.45
C PRO A 472 26.72 37.99 47.88
N VAL A 473 26.59 36.69 48.08
CA VAL A 473 26.57 36.06 49.42
C VAL A 473 28.01 35.78 49.83
N ALA A 474 28.43 36.34 50.95
CA ALA A 474 29.76 36.16 51.48
C ALA A 474 30.05 34.69 51.85
N VAL A 475 31.19 34.19 51.43
CA VAL A 475 31.76 32.93 51.90
C VAL A 475 32.66 33.24 53.06
N VAL A 476 32.60 32.47 54.15
CA VAL A 476 33.38 32.64 55.38
C VAL A 476 34.37 31.50 55.51
N LYS A 477 35.62 31.84 55.91
CA LYS A 477 36.60 30.90 56.41
C LYS A 477 37.14 31.39 57.73
N GLU A 478 37.46 30.47 58.61
CA GLU A 478 37.97 30.74 59.95
C GLU A 478 39.36 30.16 60.11
N GLU A 479 40.21 30.87 60.88
CA GLU A 479 41.48 30.41 61.38
C GLU A 479 41.51 30.57 62.90
N SER A 480 41.90 29.53 63.58
CA SER A 480 41.93 29.49 65.02
C SER A 480 43.36 29.44 65.54
N THR A 481 43.75 30.40 66.38
CA THR A 481 45.07 30.45 66.99
C THR A 481 44.91 30.22 68.52
N GLN A 482 45.63 29.28 69.09
CA GLN A 482 45.65 28.99 70.48
C GLN A 482 46.63 29.97 71.25
N VAL A 483 46.11 30.78 72.15
CA VAL A 483 46.89 31.68 72.99
C VAL A 483 47.10 31.07 74.38
N TYR A 484 48.33 31.00 74.83
CA TYR A 484 48.67 30.39 76.09
C TYR A 484 49.51 31.30 76.93
N THR A 485 49.60 31.02 78.25
CA THR A 485 50.44 31.74 79.23
C THR A 485 51.43 30.74 79.78
N ASP A 486 52.73 31.00 79.72
CA ASP A 486 53.71 30.26 80.50
C ASP A 486 53.58 30.66 81.95
N ARG A 487 53.27 29.72 82.79
CA ARG A 487 53.25 29.93 84.26
C ARG A 487 54.58 29.59 84.87
#